data_b2665c12e508383703a0aed9b1ddfa3d
#
_entry.id   b2665c12e508383703a0aed9b1ddfa3d
#
_cell.length_a   1.000
_cell.length_b   1.000
_cell.length_c   1.000
_cell.angle_alpha   90.00
_cell.angle_beta   90.00
_cell.angle_gamma   90.00
#
_symmetry.space_group_name_H-M   'P 1'
#
loop_
_entity.id
_entity.type
_entity.pdbx_description
1 polymer ?
#
loop_
_entity_poly.entity_id
_entity_poly.type
_entity_poly.pdbx_seq_one_letter_code
_entity_poly.pdbx_strand_id
1 'polypeptide(L)'
;NDFFAAFHIGLFALVATLFIGITGVVVVKLRELKVKSIPEYYEIRFGKNVRILGAILLVIGGILNMGLFLKVGAIFVQGILSSTYGISWVDESESILSIIMTILLVMVLLYTILGGMISVIITDYIQFVVLSIGLILSVLFSVHTLGWFNIFNQLEILASNPKLVYDPFQSRGGFYVSWQLVLGFVSAIIWPTAITRALSLKSPETVKKQYLWSSISFLIRFMIPCFLGICAFIYFNGKVVGGDTLMMMPMYLVEILPVGVLGIMVAAMLAAFMSTHDSYLLCWSTI
;
A
#
# COMPACT_ATOMS: atom_id res chain seq x y z
N ASN A 1 16.57 0.81 12.20
CA ASN A 1 15.14 0.60 12.02
C ASN A 1 14.44 1.94 12.13
N ASP A 2 13.89 2.44 11.02
CA ASP A 2 13.24 3.73 10.96
C ASP A 2 11.75 3.57 11.32
N PHE A 3 11.41 3.89 12.54
CA PHE A 3 10.06 3.76 13.08
C PHE A 3 9.04 4.66 12.38
N PHE A 4 9.49 5.81 11.87
CA PHE A 4 8.66 6.79 11.18
C PHE A 4 8.77 6.72 9.65
N ALA A 5 9.41 5.69 9.09
CA ALA A 5 9.61 5.59 7.64
C ALA A 5 8.31 5.66 6.85
N ALA A 6 7.25 4.97 7.29
CA ALA A 6 5.96 4.98 6.62
C ALA A 6 5.32 6.37 6.61
N PHE A 7 5.45 7.12 7.71
CA PHE A 7 4.98 8.51 7.78
C PHE A 7 5.73 9.41 6.80
N HIS A 8 7.07 9.31 6.76
CA HIS A 8 7.89 10.11 5.82
C HIS A 8 7.54 9.80 4.36
N ILE A 9 7.40 8.52 4.00
CA ILE A 9 7.02 8.11 2.66
C ILE A 9 5.63 8.67 2.29
N GLY A 10 4.67 8.63 3.23
CA GLY A 10 3.34 9.20 3.04
C GLY A 10 3.36 10.72 2.81
N LEU A 11 4.21 11.44 3.55
CA LEU A 11 4.38 12.88 3.39
C LEU A 11 5.03 13.23 2.04
N PHE A 12 6.06 12.51 1.62
CA PHE A 12 6.69 12.73 0.31
C PHE A 12 5.73 12.39 -0.84
N ALA A 13 4.95 11.32 -0.71
CA ALA A 13 3.92 10.97 -1.69
C ALA A 13 2.81 12.03 -1.78
N LEU A 14 2.38 12.61 -0.64
CA LEU A 14 1.46 13.73 -0.63
C LEU A 14 2.03 14.92 -1.40
N VAL A 15 3.25 15.35 -1.11
CA VAL A 15 3.88 16.50 -1.77
C VAL A 15 3.98 16.27 -3.28
N ALA A 16 4.44 15.09 -3.71
CA ALA A 16 4.59 14.75 -5.12
C ALA A 16 3.24 14.75 -5.86
N THR A 17 2.24 14.07 -5.31
CA THR A 17 0.92 13.96 -5.93
C THR A 17 0.14 15.27 -5.92
N LEU A 18 0.29 16.09 -4.86
CA LEU A 18 -0.28 17.43 -4.77
C LEU A 18 0.29 18.33 -5.86
N PHE A 19 1.61 18.35 -6.02
CA PHE A 19 2.28 19.13 -7.07
C PHE A 19 1.79 18.72 -8.46
N ILE A 20 1.70 17.42 -8.75
CA ILE A 20 1.20 16.92 -10.03
C ILE A 20 -0.28 17.30 -10.22
N GLY A 21 -1.09 17.21 -9.18
CA GLY A 21 -2.51 17.62 -9.22
C GLY A 21 -2.69 19.10 -9.52
N ILE A 22 -1.86 19.99 -8.94
CA ILE A 22 -1.90 21.44 -9.20
C ILE A 22 -1.42 21.75 -10.62
N THR A 23 -0.25 21.23 -11.00
CA THR A 23 0.39 21.56 -12.27
C THR A 23 -0.15 20.77 -13.46
N GLY A 24 -0.56 19.52 -13.24
CA GLY A 24 -0.91 18.58 -14.30
C GLY A 24 0.29 18.05 -15.11
N VAL A 25 1.52 18.28 -14.61
CA VAL A 25 2.75 17.89 -15.30
C VAL A 25 2.69 16.42 -15.69
N VAL A 26 3.02 16.15 -16.96
CA VAL A 26 3.03 14.84 -17.63
C VAL A 26 1.64 14.21 -17.75
N VAL A 27 0.87 14.04 -16.67
CA VAL A 27 -0.38 13.27 -16.65
C VAL A 27 -1.48 13.88 -17.53
N VAL A 28 -1.58 15.22 -17.58
CA VAL A 28 -2.50 15.93 -18.46
C VAL A 28 -2.13 15.67 -19.92
N LYS A 29 -0.84 15.79 -20.26
CA LYS A 29 -0.35 15.57 -21.63
C LYS A 29 -0.55 14.13 -22.08
N LEU A 30 -0.32 13.16 -21.20
CA LEU A 30 -0.61 11.75 -21.51
C LEU A 30 -2.10 11.54 -21.83
N ARG A 31 -2.99 12.19 -21.08
CA ARG A 31 -4.44 12.11 -21.31
C ARG A 31 -4.86 12.79 -22.62
N GLU A 32 -4.28 13.95 -22.96
CA GLU A 32 -4.52 14.67 -24.21
C GLU A 32 -4.10 13.85 -25.43
N LEU A 33 -2.99 13.12 -25.33
CA LEU A 33 -2.50 12.24 -26.40
C LEU A 33 -3.36 10.98 -26.59
N LYS A 34 -4.33 10.73 -25.68
CA LYS A 34 -5.24 9.57 -25.73
C LYS A 34 -4.53 8.22 -25.76
N VAL A 35 -3.30 8.15 -25.26
CA VAL A 35 -2.57 6.89 -25.14
C VAL A 35 -3.22 5.98 -24.12
N LYS A 36 -3.11 4.67 -24.31
CA LYS A 36 -3.69 3.65 -23.43
C LYS A 36 -2.70 3.19 -22.35
N SER A 37 -1.39 3.34 -22.63
CA SER A 37 -0.33 2.92 -21.71
C SER A 37 0.90 3.83 -21.83
N ILE A 38 1.79 3.78 -20.84
CA ILE A 38 3.08 4.48 -20.88
C ILE A 38 3.97 3.98 -22.02
N PRO A 39 4.10 2.67 -22.26
CA PRO A 39 4.88 2.19 -23.42
C PRO A 39 4.37 2.70 -24.76
N GLU A 40 3.05 2.89 -24.94
CA GLU A 40 2.50 3.50 -26.16
C GLU A 40 2.96 4.96 -26.31
N TYR A 41 3.02 5.73 -25.22
CA TYR A 41 3.60 7.07 -25.24
C TYR A 41 5.08 7.05 -25.64
N TYR A 42 5.85 6.07 -25.16
CA TYR A 42 7.24 5.92 -25.54
C TYR A 42 7.40 5.62 -27.03
N GLU A 43 6.49 4.83 -27.60
CA GLU A 43 6.49 4.58 -29.06
C GLU A 43 6.31 5.85 -29.88
N ILE A 44 5.32 6.66 -29.52
CA ILE A 44 5.01 7.93 -30.21
C ILE A 44 6.21 8.88 -30.17
N ARG A 45 6.94 8.92 -29.06
CA ARG A 45 8.02 9.90 -28.87
C ARG A 45 9.41 9.40 -29.24
N PHE A 46 9.69 8.13 -29.03
CA PHE A 46 11.05 7.56 -29.15
C PHE A 46 11.12 6.33 -30.05
N GLY A 47 10.00 5.87 -30.57
CA GLY A 47 9.92 4.75 -31.50
C GLY A 47 9.75 3.38 -30.82
N LYS A 48 9.55 2.36 -31.67
CA LYS A 48 9.15 1.01 -31.28
C LYS A 48 10.13 0.30 -30.31
N ASN A 49 11.43 0.50 -30.51
CA ASN A 49 12.45 -0.17 -29.69
C ASN A 49 12.37 0.30 -28.21
N VAL A 50 12.15 1.60 -27.99
CA VAL A 50 12.00 2.17 -26.66
C VAL A 50 10.69 1.72 -26.02
N ARG A 51 9.60 1.58 -26.81
CA ARG A 51 8.34 0.96 -26.32
C ARG A 51 8.57 -0.44 -25.76
N ILE A 52 9.25 -1.31 -26.55
CA ILE A 52 9.49 -2.71 -26.16
C ILE A 52 10.34 -2.76 -24.89
N LEU A 53 11.45 -2.01 -24.85
CA LEU A 53 12.31 -1.97 -23.68
C LEU A 53 11.56 -1.46 -22.43
N GLY A 54 10.80 -0.38 -22.57
CA GLY A 54 9.99 0.17 -21.48
C GLY A 54 8.92 -0.79 -20.98
N ALA A 55 8.24 -1.50 -21.91
CA ALA A 55 7.26 -2.52 -21.57
C ALA A 55 7.89 -3.67 -20.75
N ILE A 56 9.03 -4.21 -21.21
CA ILE A 56 9.73 -5.28 -20.49
C ILE A 56 10.13 -4.84 -19.08
N LEU A 57 10.72 -3.64 -18.94
CA LEU A 57 11.13 -3.13 -17.63
C LEU A 57 9.93 -2.93 -16.68
N LEU A 58 8.82 -2.39 -17.18
CA LEU A 58 7.61 -2.19 -16.39
C LEU A 58 6.96 -3.51 -15.95
N VAL A 59 6.95 -4.52 -16.83
CA VAL A 59 6.41 -5.86 -16.51
C VAL A 59 7.28 -6.55 -15.47
N ILE A 60 8.60 -6.57 -15.62
CA ILE A 60 9.52 -7.17 -14.66
C ILE A 60 9.39 -6.49 -13.29
N GLY A 61 9.43 -5.15 -13.26
CA GLY A 61 9.24 -4.40 -12.01
C GLY A 61 7.89 -4.66 -11.37
N GLY A 62 6.84 -4.78 -12.16
CA GLY A 62 5.50 -5.10 -11.70
C GLY A 62 5.39 -6.53 -11.11
N ILE A 63 5.99 -7.54 -11.76
CA ILE A 63 6.01 -8.93 -11.27
C ILE A 63 6.72 -8.99 -9.90
N LEU A 64 7.89 -8.38 -9.79
CA LEU A 64 8.65 -8.34 -8.53
C LEU A 64 7.86 -7.67 -7.42
N ASN A 65 7.22 -6.54 -7.72
CA ASN A 65 6.42 -5.82 -6.74
C ASN A 65 5.15 -6.59 -6.33
N MET A 66 4.48 -7.23 -7.28
CA MET A 66 3.32 -8.08 -7.01
C MET A 66 3.69 -9.27 -6.11
N GLY A 67 4.84 -9.93 -6.36
CA GLY A 67 5.34 -11.03 -5.52
C GLY A 67 5.62 -10.57 -4.09
N LEU A 68 6.17 -9.37 -3.91
CA LEU A 68 6.40 -8.79 -2.58
C LEU A 68 5.08 -8.59 -1.82
N PHE A 69 4.09 -7.96 -2.43
CA PHE A 69 2.78 -7.75 -1.80
C PHE A 69 2.04 -9.07 -1.53
N LEU A 70 2.19 -10.06 -2.41
CA LEU A 70 1.62 -11.39 -2.21
C LEU A 70 2.19 -12.04 -0.94
N LYS A 71 3.51 -11.98 -0.75
CA LYS A 71 4.18 -12.49 0.45
C LYS A 71 3.72 -11.77 1.71
N VAL A 72 3.69 -10.44 1.70
CA VAL A 72 3.25 -9.65 2.87
C VAL A 72 1.78 -9.94 3.22
N GLY A 73 0.91 -10.05 2.21
CA GLY A 73 -0.50 -10.43 2.42
C GLY A 73 -0.65 -11.82 3.03
N ALA A 74 0.16 -12.79 2.57
CA ALA A 74 0.15 -14.14 3.11
C ALA A 74 0.68 -14.20 4.55
N ILE A 75 1.73 -13.44 4.90
CA ILE A 75 2.23 -13.31 6.28
C ILE A 75 1.16 -12.70 7.19
N PHE A 76 0.40 -11.72 6.72
CA PHE A 76 -0.72 -11.16 7.49
C PHE A 76 -1.76 -12.23 7.81
N VAL A 77 -2.20 -13.00 6.82
CA VAL A 77 -3.15 -14.11 7.01
C VAL A 77 -2.59 -15.18 7.95
N GLN A 78 -1.32 -15.54 7.76
CA GLN A 78 -0.62 -16.48 8.63
C GLN A 78 -0.60 -16.00 10.08
N GLY A 79 -0.26 -14.73 10.34
CA GLY A 79 -0.23 -14.15 11.68
C GLY A 79 -1.61 -14.15 12.37
N ILE A 80 -2.69 -13.88 11.64
CA ILE A 80 -4.06 -13.98 12.15
C ILE A 80 -4.40 -15.44 12.51
N LEU A 81 -4.12 -16.38 11.62
CA LEU A 81 -4.42 -17.80 11.85
C LEU A 81 -3.63 -18.36 13.04
N SER A 82 -2.34 -18.07 13.11
CA SER A 82 -1.47 -18.47 14.21
C SER A 82 -1.98 -17.95 15.55
N SER A 83 -2.26 -16.68 15.64
CA SER A 83 -2.72 -16.05 16.89
C SER A 83 -4.13 -16.49 17.28
N THR A 84 -5.05 -16.70 16.32
CA THR A 84 -6.45 -17.06 16.61
C THR A 84 -6.58 -18.52 17.04
N TYR A 85 -5.84 -19.43 16.42
CA TYR A 85 -5.97 -20.86 16.64
C TYR A 85 -4.85 -21.47 17.48
N GLY A 86 -3.85 -20.68 17.88
CA GLY A 86 -2.70 -21.16 18.66
C GLY A 86 -1.86 -22.23 17.94
N ILE A 87 -1.83 -22.20 16.60
CA ILE A 87 -1.21 -23.23 15.79
C ILE A 87 0.24 -22.87 15.49
N SER A 88 1.18 -23.37 16.30
CA SER A 88 2.63 -23.08 16.14
C SER A 88 3.22 -23.53 14.81
N TRP A 89 2.67 -24.57 14.19
CA TRP A 89 3.16 -25.05 12.89
C TRP A 89 2.87 -24.08 11.72
N VAL A 90 1.95 -23.13 11.88
CA VAL A 90 1.68 -22.06 10.90
C VAL A 90 2.84 -21.07 10.87
N ASP A 91 3.53 -20.86 11.98
CA ASP A 91 4.61 -19.88 12.10
C ASP A 91 5.90 -20.29 11.42
N GLU A 92 6.20 -21.62 11.36
CA GLU A 92 7.50 -22.14 10.96
C GLU A 92 7.54 -22.73 9.55
N SER A 93 6.39 -22.92 8.86
CA SER A 93 6.33 -23.64 7.60
C SER A 93 6.28 -22.74 6.37
N GLU A 94 7.40 -22.64 5.62
CA GLU A 94 7.43 -22.01 4.29
C GLU A 94 6.42 -22.64 3.32
N SER A 95 6.08 -23.91 3.49
CA SER A 95 5.10 -24.63 2.68
C SER A 95 3.69 -24.05 2.86
N ILE A 96 3.31 -23.73 4.09
CA ILE A 96 1.98 -23.12 4.39
C ILE A 96 1.90 -21.70 3.83
N LEU A 97 2.96 -20.92 3.99
CA LEU A 97 3.02 -19.58 3.38
C LEU A 97 2.81 -19.66 1.86
N SER A 98 3.46 -20.63 1.19
CA SER A 98 3.31 -20.84 -0.25
C SER A 98 1.89 -21.27 -0.64
N ILE A 99 1.22 -22.08 0.19
CA ILE A 99 -0.18 -22.47 -0.02
C ILE A 99 -1.08 -21.25 0.10
N ILE A 100 -0.94 -20.44 1.15
CA ILE A 100 -1.72 -19.21 1.35
C ILE A 100 -1.50 -18.26 0.16
N MET A 101 -0.25 -18.03 -0.25
CA MET A 101 0.08 -17.21 -1.43
C MET A 101 -0.63 -17.72 -2.69
N THR A 102 -0.63 -19.03 -2.92
CA THR A 102 -1.26 -19.65 -4.08
C THR A 102 -2.78 -19.46 -4.05
N ILE A 103 -3.42 -19.70 -2.92
CA ILE A 103 -4.87 -19.50 -2.75
C ILE A 103 -5.25 -18.04 -3.02
N LEU A 104 -4.52 -17.09 -2.41
CA LEU A 104 -4.76 -15.67 -2.60
C LEU A 104 -4.62 -15.25 -4.07
N LEU A 105 -3.58 -15.72 -4.75
CA LEU A 105 -3.34 -15.41 -6.15
C LEU A 105 -4.42 -16.00 -7.06
N VAL A 106 -4.79 -17.26 -6.85
CA VAL A 106 -5.84 -17.93 -7.64
C VAL A 106 -7.18 -17.22 -7.46
N MET A 107 -7.56 -16.83 -6.25
CA MET A 107 -8.79 -16.07 -6.01
C MET A 107 -8.81 -14.76 -6.81
N VAL A 108 -7.73 -13.99 -6.78
CA VAL A 108 -7.65 -12.73 -7.55
C VAL A 108 -7.72 -12.99 -9.05
N LEU A 109 -6.97 -13.96 -9.55
CA LEU A 109 -6.97 -14.30 -10.97
C LEU A 109 -8.38 -14.66 -11.48
N LEU A 110 -9.09 -15.51 -10.75
CA LEU A 110 -10.42 -15.98 -11.16
C LEU A 110 -11.41 -14.81 -11.31
N TYR A 111 -11.54 -13.95 -10.30
CA TYR A 111 -12.51 -12.87 -10.39
C TYR A 111 -12.08 -11.77 -11.37
N THR A 112 -10.78 -11.50 -11.52
CA THR A 112 -10.26 -10.48 -12.46
C THR A 112 -10.50 -10.91 -13.91
N ILE A 113 -10.24 -12.18 -14.26
CA ILE A 113 -10.47 -12.72 -15.59
C ILE A 113 -11.96 -12.70 -15.94
N LEU A 114 -12.83 -13.06 -14.99
CA LEU A 114 -14.29 -13.11 -15.20
C LEU A 114 -14.91 -11.70 -15.27
N GLY A 115 -14.37 -10.75 -14.51
CA GLY A 115 -15.01 -9.46 -14.30
C GLY A 115 -14.58 -8.33 -15.25
N GLY A 116 -13.35 -8.32 -15.72
CA GLY A 116 -12.79 -7.24 -16.55
C GLY A 116 -12.74 -5.87 -15.85
N MET A 117 -12.39 -4.81 -16.59
CA MET A 117 -12.11 -3.46 -16.05
C MET A 117 -13.30 -2.85 -15.29
N ILE A 118 -14.52 -2.98 -15.77
CA ILE A 118 -15.70 -2.35 -15.14
C ILE A 118 -16.00 -3.01 -13.80
N SER A 119 -15.95 -4.33 -13.76
CA SER A 119 -16.17 -5.09 -12.53
C SER A 119 -15.12 -4.74 -11.48
N VAL A 120 -13.85 -4.66 -11.87
CA VAL A 120 -12.74 -4.30 -10.97
C VAL A 120 -12.94 -2.90 -10.38
N ILE A 121 -13.34 -1.90 -11.16
CA ILE A 121 -13.61 -0.55 -10.64
C ILE A 121 -14.73 -0.56 -9.58
N ILE A 122 -15.78 -1.34 -9.80
CA ILE A 122 -16.91 -1.46 -8.85
C ILE A 122 -16.45 -2.18 -7.58
N THR A 123 -15.74 -3.30 -7.74
CA THR A 123 -15.22 -4.06 -6.59
C THR A 123 -14.23 -3.24 -5.78
N ASP A 124 -13.34 -2.50 -6.43
CA ASP A 124 -12.41 -1.58 -5.77
C ASP A 124 -13.11 -0.55 -4.88
N TYR A 125 -14.24 -0.01 -5.35
CA TYR A 125 -15.02 0.94 -4.54
C TYR A 125 -15.58 0.27 -3.27
N ILE A 126 -16.17 -0.92 -3.40
CA ILE A 126 -16.68 -1.69 -2.26
C ILE A 126 -15.54 -2.06 -1.32
N GLN A 127 -14.43 -2.53 -1.86
CA GLN A 127 -13.23 -2.89 -1.10
C GLN A 127 -12.66 -1.69 -0.35
N PHE A 128 -12.66 -0.51 -0.97
CA PHE A 128 -12.24 0.74 -0.31
C PHE A 128 -13.15 1.07 0.90
N VAL A 129 -14.46 0.90 0.78
CA VAL A 129 -15.40 1.14 1.90
C VAL A 129 -15.12 0.15 3.04
N VAL A 130 -15.00 -1.14 2.74
CA VAL A 130 -14.72 -2.17 3.75
C VAL A 130 -13.37 -1.92 4.42
N LEU A 131 -12.33 -1.59 3.64
CA LEU A 131 -11.02 -1.24 4.16
C LEU A 131 -11.06 -0.03 5.10
N SER A 132 -11.80 1.01 4.70
CA SER A 132 -11.94 2.23 5.52
C SER A 132 -12.61 1.93 6.85
N ILE A 133 -13.67 1.14 6.85
CA ILE A 133 -14.38 0.72 8.08
C ILE A 133 -13.44 -0.10 8.97
N GLY A 134 -12.77 -1.11 8.43
CA GLY A 134 -11.85 -1.97 9.18
C GLY A 134 -10.71 -1.18 9.83
N LEU A 135 -10.08 -0.26 9.09
CA LEU A 135 -9.00 0.58 9.60
C LEU A 135 -9.48 1.57 10.67
N ILE A 136 -10.63 2.23 10.47
CA ILE A 136 -11.18 3.18 11.46
C ILE A 136 -11.52 2.43 12.75
N LEU A 137 -12.19 1.28 12.68
CA LEU A 137 -12.49 0.48 13.86
C LEU A 137 -11.21 0.03 14.57
N SER A 138 -10.19 -0.41 13.84
CA SER A 138 -8.91 -0.81 14.42
C SER A 138 -8.22 0.35 15.17
N VAL A 139 -8.26 1.57 14.61
CA VAL A 139 -7.75 2.77 15.30
C VAL A 139 -8.55 3.06 16.57
N LEU A 140 -9.88 3.02 16.50
CA LEU A 140 -10.74 3.29 17.68
C LEU A 140 -10.50 2.28 18.80
N PHE A 141 -10.41 0.98 18.47
CA PHE A 141 -10.10 -0.04 19.46
C PHE A 141 -8.68 0.09 20.02
N SER A 142 -7.70 0.45 19.18
CA SER A 142 -6.32 0.72 19.65
C SER A 142 -6.28 1.88 20.65
N VAL A 143 -6.97 2.98 20.34
CA VAL A 143 -7.06 4.14 21.25
C VAL A 143 -7.81 3.79 22.53
N HIS A 144 -8.88 2.99 22.43
CA HIS A 144 -9.63 2.54 23.60
C HIS A 144 -8.78 1.64 24.52
N THR A 145 -8.02 0.70 23.95
CA THR A 145 -7.23 -0.29 24.70
C THR A 145 -5.98 0.32 25.33
N LEU A 146 -5.25 1.13 24.58
CA LEU A 146 -3.99 1.70 25.06
C LEU A 146 -4.14 3.04 25.76
N GLY A 147 -5.22 3.77 25.48
CA GLY A 147 -5.43 5.14 25.95
C GLY A 147 -4.66 6.16 25.13
N TRP A 148 -5.37 7.21 24.68
CA TRP A 148 -4.79 8.26 23.82
C TRP A 148 -3.54 8.90 24.42
N PHE A 149 -3.62 9.35 25.68
CA PHE A 149 -2.49 10.01 26.37
C PHE A 149 -1.30 9.07 26.57
N ASN A 150 -1.54 7.79 26.85
CA ASN A 150 -0.46 6.83 27.01
C ASN A 150 0.27 6.58 25.69
N ILE A 151 -0.44 6.50 24.57
CA ILE A 151 0.18 6.37 23.24
C ILE A 151 1.13 7.55 22.99
N PHE A 152 0.70 8.79 23.26
CA PHE A 152 1.53 9.96 23.05
C PHE A 152 2.72 10.04 24.00
N ASN A 153 2.54 9.69 25.28
CA ASN A 153 3.65 9.63 26.24
C ASN A 153 4.71 8.59 25.80
N GLN A 154 4.27 7.42 25.33
CA GLN A 154 5.19 6.41 24.82
C GLN A 154 5.87 6.86 23.52
N LEU A 155 5.15 7.55 22.64
CA LEU A 155 5.73 8.14 21.45
C LEU A 155 6.81 9.18 21.78
N GLU A 156 6.60 10.01 22.79
CA GLU A 156 7.59 11.00 23.22
C GLU A 156 8.85 10.32 23.78
N ILE A 157 8.69 9.26 24.57
CA ILE A 157 9.79 8.43 25.05
C ILE A 157 10.56 7.80 23.88
N LEU A 158 9.83 7.25 22.90
CA LEU A 158 10.43 6.67 21.69
C LEU A 158 11.15 7.73 20.85
N ALA A 159 10.55 8.91 20.66
CA ALA A 159 11.14 10.01 19.91
C ALA A 159 12.38 10.61 20.58
N SER A 160 12.51 10.50 21.91
CA SER A 160 13.72 10.92 22.65
C SER A 160 14.90 9.97 22.47
N ASN A 161 14.69 8.77 21.91
CA ASN A 161 15.77 7.83 21.62
C ASN A 161 16.54 8.28 20.36
N PRO A 162 17.87 8.51 20.44
CA PRO A 162 18.66 8.96 19.29
C PRO A 162 18.61 8.04 18.06
N LYS A 163 18.19 6.77 18.24
CA LYS A 163 18.03 5.79 17.16
C LYS A 163 16.66 5.84 16.48
N LEU A 164 15.70 6.60 17.03
CA LEU A 164 14.31 6.66 16.59
C LEU A 164 13.88 8.10 16.27
N VAL A 165 14.82 8.91 15.78
CA VAL A 165 14.63 10.33 15.47
C VAL A 165 13.51 10.51 14.44
N TYR A 166 12.54 11.37 14.76
CA TYR A 166 11.42 11.70 13.88
C TYR A 166 11.86 12.47 12.62
N ASP A 167 12.91 13.29 12.73
CA ASP A 167 13.40 14.11 11.61
C ASP A 167 14.16 13.25 10.59
N PRO A 168 13.66 13.11 9.34
CA PRO A 168 14.32 12.31 8.32
C PRO A 168 15.68 12.88 7.90
N PHE A 169 15.92 14.16 8.07
CA PHE A 169 17.23 14.78 7.78
C PHE A 169 18.29 14.36 8.80
N GLN A 170 17.90 14.25 10.07
CA GLN A 170 18.81 13.80 11.13
C GLN A 170 19.00 12.27 11.10
N SER A 171 17.93 11.51 10.86
CA SER A 171 17.98 10.04 10.91
C SER A 171 18.63 9.42 9.68
N ARG A 172 18.44 10.00 8.49
CA ARG A 172 18.86 9.43 7.20
C ARG A 172 19.66 10.37 6.30
N GLY A 173 19.75 11.65 6.66
CA GLY A 173 20.48 12.67 5.91
C GLY A 173 19.74 13.25 4.72
N GLY A 174 20.22 14.39 4.24
CA GLY A 174 19.59 15.15 3.16
C GLY A 174 19.54 14.41 1.82
N PHE A 175 20.50 13.54 1.54
CA PHE A 175 20.48 12.71 0.32
C PHE A 175 19.29 11.77 0.29
N TYR A 176 18.97 11.10 1.39
CA TYR A 176 17.79 10.22 1.49
C TYR A 176 16.49 10.99 1.25
N VAL A 177 16.33 12.15 1.87
CA VAL A 177 15.13 12.99 1.70
C VAL A 177 14.98 13.42 0.25
N SER A 178 16.06 13.92 -0.37
CA SER A 178 16.06 14.31 -1.78
C SER A 178 15.72 13.13 -2.71
N TRP A 179 16.31 11.97 -2.44
CA TRP A 179 16.03 10.74 -3.19
C TRP A 179 14.56 10.32 -3.07
N GLN A 180 14.00 10.33 -1.87
CA GLN A 180 12.58 9.97 -1.66
C GLN A 180 11.62 10.96 -2.34
N LEU A 181 11.93 12.26 -2.35
CA LEU A 181 11.15 13.24 -3.11
C LEU A 181 11.20 12.95 -4.61
N VAL A 182 12.38 12.75 -5.18
CA VAL A 182 12.53 12.40 -6.59
C VAL A 182 11.79 11.10 -6.92
N LEU A 183 11.95 10.07 -6.09
CA LEU A 183 11.26 8.79 -6.24
C LEU A 183 9.74 8.95 -6.16
N GLY A 184 9.24 9.78 -5.25
CA GLY A 184 7.81 10.09 -5.14
C GLY A 184 7.26 10.72 -6.42
N PHE A 185 7.96 11.73 -6.98
CA PHE A 185 7.57 12.38 -8.24
C PHE A 185 7.61 11.40 -9.41
N VAL A 186 8.72 10.68 -9.57
CA VAL A 186 8.88 9.70 -10.67
C VAL A 186 7.80 8.62 -10.57
N SER A 187 7.59 8.05 -9.39
CA SER A 187 6.57 7.03 -9.18
C SER A 187 5.17 7.54 -9.51
N ALA A 188 4.80 8.74 -9.07
CA ALA A 188 3.48 9.30 -9.32
C ALA A 188 3.20 9.58 -10.82
N ILE A 189 4.26 9.76 -11.63
CA ILE A 189 4.17 10.04 -13.07
C ILE A 189 4.22 8.78 -13.93
N ILE A 190 4.97 7.74 -13.51
CA ILE A 190 5.22 6.56 -14.36
C ILE A 190 4.67 5.26 -13.78
N TRP A 191 4.08 5.28 -12.57
CA TRP A 191 3.55 4.05 -11.98
C TRP A 191 2.38 3.50 -12.81
N PRO A 192 2.52 2.30 -13.41
CA PRO A 192 1.61 1.87 -14.47
C PRO A 192 0.15 1.80 -14.03
N THR A 193 -0.14 1.28 -12.84
CA THR A 193 -1.51 1.13 -12.34
C THR A 193 -2.19 2.48 -12.09
N ALA A 194 -1.47 3.47 -11.58
CA ALA A 194 -2.00 4.82 -11.36
C ALA A 194 -2.27 5.54 -12.67
N ILE A 195 -1.34 5.42 -13.62
CA ILE A 195 -1.48 6.05 -14.94
C ILE A 195 -2.61 5.42 -15.75
N THR A 196 -2.75 4.10 -15.78
CA THR A 196 -3.85 3.43 -16.47
C THR A 196 -5.21 3.93 -15.99
N ARG A 197 -5.37 4.13 -14.69
CA ARG A 197 -6.60 4.73 -14.12
C ARG A 197 -6.76 6.20 -14.48
N ALA A 198 -5.69 6.99 -14.44
CA ALA A 198 -5.74 8.39 -14.86
C ALA A 198 -6.11 8.52 -16.35
N LEU A 199 -5.60 7.65 -17.21
CA LEU A 199 -5.90 7.61 -18.63
C LEU A 199 -7.34 7.16 -18.94
N SER A 200 -8.02 6.45 -18.05
CA SER A 200 -9.43 6.06 -18.18
C SER A 200 -10.42 7.21 -17.91
N LEU A 201 -9.98 8.32 -17.31
CA LEU A 201 -10.84 9.46 -16.95
C LEU A 201 -11.26 10.27 -18.18
N LYS A 202 -12.40 10.98 -18.06
CA LYS A 202 -13.05 11.67 -19.18
C LYS A 202 -12.28 12.89 -19.70
N SER A 203 -11.66 13.66 -18.81
CA SER A 203 -11.00 14.93 -19.17
C SER A 203 -9.70 15.19 -18.40
N PRO A 204 -8.80 16.04 -18.92
CA PRO A 204 -7.59 16.48 -18.22
C PRO A 204 -7.85 17.11 -16.85
N GLU A 205 -8.93 17.89 -16.71
CA GLU A 205 -9.31 18.51 -15.44
C GLU A 205 -9.70 17.46 -14.40
N THR A 206 -10.38 16.39 -14.84
CA THR A 206 -10.72 15.27 -13.95
C THR A 206 -9.48 14.54 -13.48
N VAL A 207 -8.47 14.38 -14.33
CA VAL A 207 -7.17 13.82 -13.95
C VAL A 207 -6.50 14.68 -12.88
N LYS A 208 -6.45 16.00 -13.05
CA LYS A 208 -5.89 16.92 -12.03
C LYS A 208 -6.62 16.79 -10.70
N LYS A 209 -7.96 16.79 -10.71
CA LYS A 209 -8.79 16.62 -9.50
C LYS A 209 -8.52 15.27 -8.83
N GLN A 210 -8.36 14.19 -9.59
CA GLN A 210 -8.01 12.88 -9.05
C GLN A 210 -6.69 12.95 -8.27
N TYR A 211 -5.63 13.53 -8.85
CA TYR A 211 -4.34 13.66 -8.17
C TYR A 211 -4.42 14.53 -6.92
N LEU A 212 -5.18 15.63 -6.94
CA LEU A 212 -5.40 16.49 -5.77
C LEU A 212 -6.06 15.70 -4.61
N TRP A 213 -7.14 14.98 -4.87
CA TRP A 213 -7.80 14.16 -3.85
C TRP A 213 -6.94 12.98 -3.42
N SER A 214 -6.23 12.34 -4.36
CA SER A 214 -5.32 11.25 -4.06
C SER A 214 -4.17 11.69 -3.17
N SER A 215 -3.73 12.94 -3.21
CA SER A 215 -2.64 13.43 -2.36
C SER A 215 -2.96 13.30 -0.88
N ILE A 216 -4.16 13.69 -0.46
CA ILE A 216 -4.64 13.53 0.92
C ILE A 216 -4.80 12.04 1.26
N SER A 217 -5.38 11.27 0.33
CA SER A 217 -5.56 9.83 0.51
C SER A 217 -4.24 9.09 0.70
N PHE A 218 -3.18 9.48 -0.01
CA PHE A 218 -1.84 8.91 0.17
C PHE A 218 -1.30 9.14 1.58
N LEU A 219 -1.43 10.34 2.13
CA LEU A 219 -1.01 10.62 3.49
C LEU A 219 -1.75 9.72 4.50
N ILE A 220 -3.09 9.69 4.43
CA ILE A 220 -3.93 8.90 5.33
C ILE A 220 -3.58 7.41 5.23
N ARG A 221 -3.38 6.90 4.03
CA ARG A 221 -3.02 5.51 3.74
C ARG A 221 -1.73 5.06 4.40
N PHE A 222 -0.75 5.95 4.56
CA PHE A 222 0.50 5.64 5.25
C PHE A 222 0.42 5.93 6.75
N MET A 223 -0.31 6.96 7.17
CA MET A 223 -0.43 7.32 8.58
C MET A 223 -1.17 6.27 9.41
N ILE A 224 -2.29 5.73 8.91
CA ILE A 224 -3.08 4.78 9.68
C ILE A 224 -2.31 3.49 9.98
N PRO A 225 -1.71 2.79 9.00
CA PRO A 225 -0.89 1.61 9.30
C PRO A 225 0.34 1.92 10.16
N CYS A 226 0.96 3.09 9.98
CA CYS A 226 2.05 3.54 10.84
C CYS A 226 1.60 3.68 12.30
N PHE A 227 0.47 4.33 12.53
CA PHE A 227 -0.14 4.46 13.86
C PHE A 227 -0.45 3.10 14.49
N LEU A 228 -1.08 2.18 13.75
CA LEU A 228 -1.37 0.84 14.23
C LEU A 228 -0.09 0.04 14.53
N GLY A 229 0.96 0.20 13.73
CA GLY A 229 2.27 -0.39 13.99
C GLY A 229 2.91 0.13 15.27
N ILE A 230 2.78 1.43 15.54
CA ILE A 230 3.21 2.05 16.80
C ILE A 230 2.43 1.47 17.98
N CYS A 231 1.11 1.37 17.86
CA CYS A 231 0.25 0.78 18.88
C CYS A 231 0.64 -0.68 19.16
N ALA A 232 0.89 -1.48 18.12
CA ALA A 232 1.37 -2.86 18.28
C ALA A 232 2.71 -2.91 19.03
N PHE A 233 3.66 -2.04 18.68
CA PHE A 233 4.95 -1.96 19.35
C PHE A 233 4.83 -1.60 20.84
N ILE A 234 3.96 -0.64 21.17
CA ILE A 234 3.68 -0.24 22.55
C ILE A 234 3.02 -1.39 23.32
N TYR A 235 2.03 -2.05 22.72
CA TYR A 235 1.29 -3.16 23.33
C TYR A 235 2.21 -4.32 23.73
N PHE A 236 3.15 -4.68 22.86
CA PHE A 236 4.12 -5.75 23.12
C PHE A 236 5.39 -5.28 23.86
N ASN A 237 5.39 -4.06 24.43
CA ASN A 237 6.53 -3.49 25.18
C ASN A 237 7.84 -3.54 24.40
N GLY A 238 7.81 -3.26 23.10
CA GLY A 238 8.98 -3.26 22.23
C GLY A 238 9.56 -4.62 21.88
N LYS A 239 8.90 -5.71 22.27
CA LYS A 239 9.36 -7.07 21.95
C LYS A 239 8.79 -7.53 20.62
N VAL A 240 9.62 -8.12 19.78
CA VAL A 240 9.16 -8.78 18.54
C VAL A 240 8.46 -10.07 18.89
N VAL A 241 7.20 -10.20 18.49
CA VAL A 241 6.35 -11.37 18.70
C VAL A 241 6.21 -12.11 17.37
N GLY A 242 6.11 -13.45 17.40
CA GLY A 242 5.96 -14.28 16.19
C GLY A 242 7.23 -14.40 15.32
N GLY A 243 8.41 -14.06 15.88
CA GLY A 243 9.70 -14.21 15.17
C GLY A 243 9.97 -13.21 14.04
N ASP A 244 8.94 -12.52 13.52
CA ASP A 244 9.03 -11.52 12.47
C ASP A 244 8.27 -10.24 12.85
N THR A 245 8.87 -9.09 12.58
CA THR A 245 8.23 -7.77 12.78
C THR A 245 6.96 -7.60 11.96
N LEU A 246 6.83 -8.28 10.82
CA LEU A 246 5.64 -8.26 9.97
C LEU A 246 4.43 -8.95 10.62
N MET A 247 4.65 -9.88 11.56
CA MET A 247 3.58 -10.56 12.30
C MET A 247 3.06 -9.75 13.48
N MET A 248 3.79 -8.76 13.96
CA MET A 248 3.39 -7.97 15.14
C MET A 248 2.02 -7.31 14.97
N MET A 249 1.76 -6.67 13.82
CA MET A 249 0.49 -5.98 13.59
C MET A 249 -0.70 -6.95 13.52
N PRO A 250 -0.69 -8.03 12.72
CA PRO A 250 -1.79 -8.99 12.72
C PRO A 250 -2.05 -9.62 14.10
N MET A 251 -1.01 -10.01 14.84
CA MET A 251 -1.15 -10.56 16.17
C MET A 251 -1.75 -9.54 17.16
N TYR A 252 -1.30 -8.29 17.11
CA TYR A 252 -1.89 -7.20 17.91
C TYR A 252 -3.38 -7.02 17.63
N LEU A 253 -3.79 -7.05 16.36
CA LEU A 253 -5.20 -6.90 15.98
C LEU A 253 -6.07 -8.04 16.51
N VAL A 254 -5.54 -9.27 16.54
CA VAL A 254 -6.26 -10.41 17.17
C VAL A 254 -6.49 -10.19 18.65
N GLU A 255 -5.51 -9.64 19.37
CA GLU A 255 -5.60 -9.42 20.81
C GLU A 255 -6.60 -8.32 21.20
N ILE A 256 -6.68 -7.25 20.39
CA ILE A 256 -7.48 -6.08 20.78
C ILE A 256 -8.88 -6.03 20.15
N LEU A 257 -9.10 -6.71 19.01
CA LEU A 257 -10.36 -6.60 18.29
C LEU A 257 -11.35 -7.70 18.71
N PRO A 258 -12.62 -7.35 18.98
CA PRO A 258 -13.69 -8.35 19.14
C PRO A 258 -13.83 -9.16 17.85
N VAL A 259 -14.26 -10.42 17.97
CA VAL A 259 -14.33 -11.39 16.85
C VAL A 259 -15.01 -10.83 15.60
N GLY A 260 -16.14 -10.11 15.74
CA GLY A 260 -16.85 -9.53 14.60
C GLY A 260 -16.05 -8.40 13.90
N VAL A 261 -15.38 -7.55 14.68
CA VAL A 261 -14.53 -6.47 14.16
C VAL A 261 -13.26 -7.03 13.54
N LEU A 262 -12.67 -8.06 14.13
CA LEU A 262 -11.55 -8.78 13.56
C LEU A 262 -11.91 -9.36 12.19
N GLY A 263 -13.10 -9.95 12.05
CA GLY A 263 -13.60 -10.44 10.76
C GLY A 263 -13.69 -9.33 9.69
N ILE A 264 -14.20 -8.15 10.07
CA ILE A 264 -14.22 -6.98 9.17
C ILE A 264 -12.80 -6.56 8.81
N MET A 265 -11.86 -6.56 9.75
CA MET A 265 -10.47 -6.19 9.49
C MET A 265 -9.75 -7.18 8.57
N VAL A 266 -9.98 -8.48 8.75
CA VAL A 266 -9.47 -9.52 7.83
C VAL A 266 -10.04 -9.32 6.43
N ALA A 267 -11.35 -9.10 6.31
CA ALA A 267 -11.99 -8.80 5.03
C ALA A 267 -11.43 -7.52 4.39
N ALA A 268 -11.15 -6.49 5.19
CA ALA A 268 -10.54 -5.25 4.74
C ALA A 268 -9.12 -5.46 4.18
N MET A 269 -8.30 -6.28 4.84
CA MET A 269 -6.95 -6.59 4.38
C MET A 269 -6.95 -7.45 3.12
N LEU A 270 -7.85 -8.44 3.03
CA LEU A 270 -8.06 -9.21 1.81
C LEU A 270 -8.54 -8.31 0.65
N ALA A 271 -9.44 -7.38 0.94
CA ALA A 271 -9.91 -6.39 -0.03
C ALA A 271 -8.76 -5.51 -0.55
N ALA A 272 -7.89 -5.00 0.33
CA ALA A 272 -6.71 -4.23 -0.06
C ALA A 272 -5.72 -5.05 -0.91
N PHE A 273 -5.52 -6.31 -0.54
CA PHE A 273 -4.72 -7.25 -1.30
C PHE A 273 -5.30 -7.46 -2.71
N MET A 274 -6.58 -7.77 -2.80
CA MET A 274 -7.27 -8.05 -4.06
C MET A 274 -7.23 -6.83 -4.99
N SER A 275 -7.57 -5.63 -4.52
CA SER A 275 -7.58 -4.39 -5.31
C SER A 275 -6.20 -3.98 -5.83
N THR A 276 -5.15 -4.39 -5.15
CA THR A 276 -3.79 -4.14 -5.61
C THR A 276 -3.43 -5.08 -6.76
N HIS A 277 -3.69 -6.38 -6.61
CA HIS A 277 -3.29 -7.39 -7.57
C HIS A 277 -4.11 -7.34 -8.87
N ASP A 278 -5.42 -7.11 -8.80
CA ASP A 278 -6.26 -6.97 -9.99
C ASP A 278 -5.85 -5.76 -10.84
N SER A 279 -5.48 -4.66 -10.18
CA SER A 279 -4.97 -3.46 -10.84
C SER A 279 -3.69 -3.74 -11.63
N TYR A 280 -2.78 -4.57 -11.08
CA TYR A 280 -1.58 -5.02 -11.79
C TYR A 280 -1.92 -5.91 -12.98
N LEU A 281 -2.79 -6.90 -12.80
CA LEU A 281 -3.21 -7.82 -13.86
C LEU A 281 -3.84 -7.07 -15.03
N LEU A 282 -4.75 -6.14 -14.75
CA LEU A 282 -5.37 -5.31 -15.78
C LEU A 282 -4.36 -4.40 -16.48
N CYS A 283 -3.45 -3.80 -15.72
CA CYS A 283 -2.42 -2.94 -16.30
C CYS A 283 -1.52 -3.71 -17.25
N TRP A 284 -1.05 -4.91 -16.86
CA TRP A 284 -0.20 -5.74 -17.71
C TRP A 284 -0.91 -6.23 -18.95
N SER A 285 -2.23 -6.46 -18.90
CA SER A 285 -3.00 -6.81 -20.09
C SER A 285 -3.04 -5.71 -21.15
N THR A 286 -2.65 -4.47 -20.80
CA THR A 286 -2.64 -3.30 -21.69
C THR A 286 -1.24 -2.87 -22.14
N ILE A 287 -0.20 -3.40 -21.55
CA ILE A 287 1.21 -3.15 -21.90
C ILE A 287 1.66 -4.03 -23.05
#